data_4c5cb4cb4b88f98e883e10850e1b107b
#
_entry.id   4c5cb4cb4b88f98e883e10850e1b107b
#
_cell.length_a   1.000
_cell.length_b   1.000
_cell.length_c   1.000
_cell.angle_alpha   90.00
_cell.angle_beta   90.00
_cell.angle_gamma   90.00
#
_symmetry.space_group_name_H-M   'P 1'
#
loop_
_entity.id
_entity.type
_entity.pdbx_description
1 polymer ?
#
loop_
_entity_poly.entity_id
_entity_poly.type
_entity_poly.pdbx_seq_one_letter_code
_entity_poly.pdbx_strand_id
1 'polypeptide(L)'
;MARRDFFSALGIAGDFSFEFTYFPWGCEYYLEHGKMLPEDGLEQLMKFDAVYLGAVGYPGVPDHISLRELLLKIRKQFDQYVNVRPVKLLQGAPCPLKDVTRDQIDMIVIRENSEGEYSGAGDWLFKGKPEEVVLQTGVFSRKGTERIIRYAYELARKTGRTLTSISKANALNYSMVFWDQVFEEIGIEYPEVETNSYLVDAASMFFVKQPERFQIVVTSNLFGDIITDLGAAIAGGMGLAAGANLNPERIYPSMFEPIHGSAPDIAHQGIANPLAAIWSASQILDFFGHEEWGAKVLDVIERVMVDKRALTPDMGGVASTEEVGDEVVALLAALQTNQV
;
A
#
# COMPACT_ATOMS: atom_id res chain seq x y z
N MET A 1 -3.05 10.98 -18.73
CA MET A 1 -4.08 12.02 -18.85
C MET A 1 -5.01 11.99 -17.64
N ALA A 2 -5.72 10.93 -17.36
CA ALA A 2 -6.68 10.83 -16.22
C ALA A 2 -6.14 11.28 -14.83
N ARG A 3 -4.84 11.10 -14.54
CA ARG A 3 -4.25 11.50 -13.25
C ARG A 3 -4.19 13.02 -13.04
N ARG A 4 -3.86 13.81 -14.08
CA ARG A 4 -3.80 15.28 -13.96
C ARG A 4 -5.19 15.86 -13.76
N ASP A 5 -6.16 15.36 -14.49
CA ASP A 5 -7.51 15.85 -14.44
C ASP A 5 -8.15 15.56 -13.09
N PHE A 6 -7.87 14.38 -12.48
CA PHE A 6 -8.28 14.05 -11.12
C PHE A 6 -7.72 15.03 -10.08
N PHE A 7 -6.41 15.26 -10.05
CA PHE A 7 -5.80 16.19 -9.08
C PHE A 7 -6.23 17.64 -9.34
N SER A 8 -6.45 18.02 -10.59
CA SER A 8 -6.99 19.35 -10.92
C SER A 8 -8.42 19.51 -10.39
N ALA A 9 -9.29 18.52 -10.59
CA ALA A 9 -10.65 18.53 -10.07
C ALA A 9 -10.66 18.53 -8.54
N LEU A 10 -9.81 17.73 -7.91
CA LEU A 10 -9.65 17.68 -6.46
C LEU A 10 -9.14 19.01 -5.90
N GLY A 11 -8.16 19.63 -6.56
CA GLY A 11 -7.63 20.94 -6.19
C GLY A 11 -8.70 22.04 -6.22
N ILE A 12 -9.48 22.07 -7.29
CA ILE A 12 -10.59 23.02 -7.44
C ILE A 12 -11.67 22.76 -6.37
N ALA A 13 -12.01 21.49 -6.11
CA ALA A 13 -13.06 21.13 -5.17
C ALA A 13 -12.67 21.43 -3.70
N GLY A 14 -11.42 21.25 -3.34
CA GLY A 14 -10.90 21.34 -1.95
C GLY A 14 -10.10 22.60 -1.64
N ASP A 15 -9.92 23.51 -2.59
CA ASP A 15 -9.02 24.67 -2.47
C ASP A 15 -7.57 24.25 -2.19
N PHE A 16 -7.10 23.20 -2.92
CA PHE A 16 -5.73 22.71 -2.84
C PHE A 16 -4.93 23.12 -4.08
N SER A 17 -3.61 23.27 -3.91
CA SER A 17 -2.67 23.46 -5.00
C SER A 17 -1.75 22.24 -5.11
N PHE A 18 -1.68 21.65 -6.29
CA PHE A 18 -0.78 20.53 -6.58
C PHE A 18 0.20 20.92 -7.69
N GLU A 19 1.49 20.86 -7.40
CA GLU A 19 2.55 21.01 -8.39
C GLU A 19 3.14 19.65 -8.73
N PHE A 20 3.25 19.31 -10.02
CA PHE A 20 3.74 18.01 -10.47
C PHE A 20 5.02 18.13 -11.29
N THR A 21 5.98 17.31 -10.93
CA THR A 21 7.14 17.01 -11.76
C THR A 21 7.13 15.55 -12.15
N TYR A 22 7.23 15.25 -13.44
CA TYR A 22 7.26 13.89 -13.96
C TYR A 22 8.68 13.40 -14.15
N PHE A 23 8.93 12.21 -13.65
CA PHE A 23 10.18 11.50 -13.84
C PHE A 23 9.91 10.24 -14.68
N PRO A 24 10.47 10.12 -15.88
CA PRO A 24 10.30 8.95 -16.75
C PRO A 24 11.23 7.82 -16.32
N TRP A 25 11.29 7.55 -15.02
CA TRP A 25 12.15 6.52 -14.45
C TRP A 25 11.38 5.21 -14.28
N GLY A 26 12.08 4.11 -14.40
CA GLY A 26 11.49 2.78 -14.31
C GLY A 26 12.12 1.81 -15.31
N CYS A 27 11.35 0.84 -15.74
CA CYS A 27 11.87 -0.24 -16.61
C CYS A 27 12.27 0.25 -18.01
N GLU A 28 11.53 1.19 -18.61
CA GLU A 28 11.90 1.76 -19.92
C GLU A 28 13.23 2.52 -19.81
N TYR A 29 13.39 3.33 -18.78
CA TYR A 29 14.65 4.03 -18.49
C TYR A 29 15.80 3.03 -18.26
N TYR A 30 15.52 1.89 -17.60
CA TYR A 30 16.51 0.84 -17.41
C TYR A 30 16.96 0.21 -18.73
N LEU A 31 16.05 -0.06 -19.65
CA LEU A 31 16.39 -0.63 -20.97
C LEU A 31 17.30 0.30 -21.80
N GLU A 32 17.16 1.60 -21.63
CA GLU A 32 17.98 2.60 -22.34
C GLU A 32 19.30 2.89 -21.64
N HIS A 33 19.33 2.91 -20.30
CA HIS A 33 20.46 3.45 -19.52
C HIS A 33 21.12 2.42 -18.60
N GLY A 34 20.57 1.20 -18.47
CA GLY A 34 21.06 0.17 -17.55
C GLY A 34 20.83 0.47 -16.06
N LYS A 35 19.98 1.45 -15.73
CA LYS A 35 19.65 1.90 -14.38
C LYS A 35 18.17 2.23 -14.31
N MET A 36 17.52 1.97 -13.17
CA MET A 36 16.10 2.29 -12.98
C MET A 36 15.82 3.79 -12.77
N LEU A 37 16.83 4.54 -12.33
CA LEU A 37 16.82 5.99 -12.12
C LEU A 37 18.25 6.55 -12.25
N PRO A 38 18.45 7.84 -12.51
CA PRO A 38 19.79 8.46 -12.58
C PRO A 38 20.49 8.44 -11.21
N GLU A 39 21.79 8.70 -11.20
CA GLU A 39 22.61 8.66 -9.98
C GLU A 39 22.14 9.66 -8.91
N ASP A 40 21.74 10.84 -9.34
CA ASP A 40 21.20 11.92 -8.50
C ASP A 40 19.67 11.85 -8.31
N GLY A 41 19.02 10.78 -8.81
CA GLY A 41 17.56 10.66 -8.81
C GLY A 41 16.93 10.78 -7.41
N LEU A 42 17.56 10.22 -6.39
CA LEU A 42 17.08 10.35 -5.01
C LEU A 42 17.21 11.78 -4.47
N GLU A 43 18.29 12.49 -4.83
CA GLU A 43 18.47 13.90 -4.45
C GLU A 43 17.43 14.80 -5.15
N GLN A 44 17.05 14.44 -6.38
CA GLN A 44 15.96 15.14 -7.06
C GLN A 44 14.63 14.92 -6.35
N LEU A 45 14.29 13.67 -5.96
CA LEU A 45 13.05 13.33 -5.26
C LEU A 45 12.95 13.98 -3.87
N MET A 46 14.06 14.19 -3.18
CA MET A 46 14.08 14.85 -1.85
C MET A 46 13.53 16.28 -1.85
N LYS A 47 13.37 16.90 -2.99
CA LYS A 47 12.86 18.28 -3.13
C LYS A 47 11.34 18.38 -3.10
N PHE A 48 10.65 17.24 -3.08
CA PHE A 48 9.18 17.16 -3.14
C PHE A 48 8.61 16.74 -1.78
N ASP A 49 7.38 17.14 -1.52
CA ASP A 49 6.66 16.77 -0.31
C ASP A 49 6.24 15.30 -0.32
N ALA A 50 5.92 14.75 -1.50
CA ALA A 50 5.50 13.38 -1.68
C ALA A 50 5.92 12.82 -3.05
N VAL A 51 6.03 11.50 -3.12
CA VAL A 51 6.19 10.75 -4.37
C VAL A 51 4.88 10.01 -4.67
N TYR A 52 4.33 10.19 -5.86
CA TYR A 52 3.20 9.42 -6.34
C TYR A 52 3.67 8.46 -7.43
N LEU A 53 3.82 7.18 -7.06
CA LEU A 53 4.40 6.17 -7.92
C LEU A 53 3.30 5.43 -8.71
N GLY A 54 3.59 5.14 -9.97
CA GLY A 54 2.81 4.17 -10.75
C GLY A 54 3.30 2.73 -10.50
N ALA A 55 2.65 1.77 -11.13
CA ALA A 55 3.08 0.38 -11.09
C ALA A 55 4.42 0.20 -11.83
N VAL A 56 5.27 -0.68 -11.30
CA VAL A 56 6.61 -0.98 -11.85
C VAL A 56 6.66 -2.44 -12.29
N GLY A 57 7.30 -2.68 -13.41
CA GLY A 57 7.49 -3.98 -14.04
C GLY A 57 7.37 -3.87 -15.56
N TYR A 58 8.19 -4.61 -16.30
CA TYR A 58 8.17 -4.60 -17.76
C TYR A 58 8.74 -5.92 -18.29
N PRO A 59 8.14 -6.54 -19.33
CA PRO A 59 8.72 -7.71 -19.98
C PRO A 59 10.16 -7.46 -20.41
N GLY A 60 11.07 -8.35 -20.03
CA GLY A 60 12.51 -8.21 -20.34
C GLY A 60 13.35 -7.52 -19.24
N VAL A 61 12.75 -6.96 -18.22
CA VAL A 61 13.45 -6.51 -17.00
C VAL A 61 13.10 -7.47 -15.86
N PRO A 62 14.08 -8.16 -15.26
CA PRO A 62 13.82 -9.07 -14.14
C PRO A 62 13.18 -8.33 -12.94
N ASP A 63 12.16 -8.93 -12.34
CA ASP A 63 11.39 -8.31 -11.24
C ASP A 63 12.26 -7.92 -10.06
N HIS A 64 13.29 -8.72 -9.74
CA HIS A 64 14.20 -8.39 -8.64
C HIS A 64 15.05 -7.14 -8.93
N ILE A 65 15.27 -6.75 -10.20
CA ILE A 65 15.94 -5.50 -10.59
C ILE A 65 14.97 -4.34 -10.44
N SER A 66 13.79 -4.44 -11.08
CA SER A 66 12.79 -3.36 -11.05
C SER A 66 12.36 -3.02 -9.62
N LEU A 67 12.17 -4.02 -8.78
CA LEU A 67 11.80 -3.84 -7.38
C LEU A 67 12.96 -3.22 -6.55
N ARG A 68 14.17 -3.79 -6.66
CA ARG A 68 15.29 -3.40 -5.79
C ARG A 68 15.90 -2.05 -6.16
N GLU A 69 16.02 -1.77 -7.46
CA GLU A 69 16.73 -0.57 -7.93
C GLU A 69 15.85 0.68 -8.02
N LEU A 70 14.53 0.54 -7.89
CA LEU A 70 13.62 1.69 -7.82
C LEU A 70 12.86 1.69 -6.49
N LEU A 71 11.87 0.80 -6.34
CA LEU A 71 10.92 0.82 -5.25
C LEU A 71 11.59 0.67 -3.86
N LEU A 72 12.34 -0.41 -3.67
CA LEU A 72 13.02 -0.66 -2.39
C LEU A 72 14.15 0.34 -2.14
N LYS A 73 14.76 0.87 -3.19
CA LYS A 73 15.80 1.91 -3.08
C LYS A 73 15.22 3.21 -2.53
N ILE A 74 14.07 3.66 -3.07
CA ILE A 74 13.37 4.85 -2.57
C ILE A 74 12.92 4.63 -1.11
N ARG A 75 12.26 3.51 -0.81
CA ARG A 75 11.78 3.18 0.54
C ARG A 75 12.89 3.22 1.59
N LYS A 76 14.05 2.63 1.28
CA LYS A 76 15.19 2.58 2.18
C LYS A 76 15.87 3.93 2.36
N GLN A 77 16.12 4.65 1.26
CA GLN A 77 16.83 5.94 1.33
C GLN A 77 16.00 7.03 1.99
N PHE A 78 14.68 6.97 1.88
CA PHE A 78 13.77 7.92 2.51
C PHE A 78 13.21 7.40 3.84
N ASP A 79 13.80 6.35 4.39
CA ASP A 79 13.39 5.73 5.65
C ASP A 79 11.85 5.60 5.78
N GLN A 80 11.21 5.14 4.69
CA GLN A 80 9.76 4.94 4.61
C GLN A 80 9.42 3.60 5.29
N TYR A 81 9.59 3.56 6.60
CA TYR A 81 9.53 2.31 7.38
C TYR A 81 8.11 1.84 7.69
N VAL A 82 7.11 2.67 7.48
CA VAL A 82 5.70 2.31 7.64
C VAL A 82 5.06 2.11 6.28
N ASN A 83 4.53 0.92 6.00
CA ASN A 83 3.64 0.71 4.86
C ASN A 83 2.21 0.54 5.37
N VAL A 84 1.36 1.51 5.01
CA VAL A 84 -0.06 1.53 5.37
C VAL A 84 -0.87 0.96 4.22
N ARG A 85 -1.59 -0.13 4.46
CA ARG A 85 -2.43 -0.82 3.47
C ARG A 85 -3.86 -0.95 4.00
N PRO A 86 -4.79 -0.08 3.60
CA PRO A 86 -6.19 -0.26 3.94
C PRO A 86 -6.77 -1.48 3.21
N VAL A 87 -7.50 -2.30 3.93
CA VAL A 87 -8.27 -3.42 3.40
C VAL A 87 -9.72 -3.19 3.79
N LYS A 88 -10.48 -2.61 2.86
CA LYS A 88 -11.85 -2.19 3.10
C LYS A 88 -12.74 -2.61 1.94
N LEU A 89 -13.84 -3.31 2.25
CA LEU A 89 -14.85 -3.62 1.25
C LEU A 89 -15.69 -2.36 0.99
N LEU A 90 -15.35 -1.66 -0.08
CA LEU A 90 -16.08 -0.47 -0.51
C LEU A 90 -17.46 -0.84 -1.06
N GLN A 91 -18.41 0.08 -0.94
CA GLN A 91 -19.77 -0.15 -1.44
C GLN A 91 -19.76 -0.31 -2.98
N GLY A 92 -20.36 -1.40 -3.45
CA GLY A 92 -20.37 -1.74 -4.87
C GLY A 92 -19.18 -2.57 -5.36
N ALA A 93 -18.14 -2.75 -4.53
CA ALA A 93 -17.02 -3.62 -4.86
C ALA A 93 -17.43 -5.11 -4.85
N PRO A 94 -16.90 -5.93 -5.78
CA PRO A 94 -17.16 -7.36 -5.79
C PRO A 94 -16.47 -8.04 -4.59
N CYS A 95 -17.21 -8.84 -3.83
CA CYS A 95 -16.63 -9.63 -2.73
C CYS A 95 -16.77 -11.13 -3.02
N PRO A 96 -15.68 -11.90 -2.98
CA PRO A 96 -15.75 -13.34 -3.21
C PRO A 96 -16.28 -14.13 -2.01
N LEU A 97 -16.37 -13.51 -0.84
CA LEU A 97 -16.86 -14.14 0.38
C LEU A 97 -18.40 -14.14 0.39
N LYS A 98 -18.99 -15.23 0.87
CA LYS A 98 -20.43 -15.34 1.03
C LYS A 98 -20.86 -14.74 2.38
N ASP A 99 -22.03 -14.11 2.37
CA ASP A 99 -22.70 -13.60 3.58
C ASP A 99 -21.87 -12.61 4.41
N VAL A 100 -20.96 -11.87 3.75
CA VAL A 100 -20.14 -10.82 4.38
C VAL A 100 -20.67 -9.45 4.00
N THR A 101 -20.83 -8.60 5.00
CA THR A 101 -21.21 -7.19 4.81
C THR A 101 -19.97 -6.30 4.75
N ARG A 102 -20.11 -5.09 4.19
CA ARG A 102 -19.02 -4.13 4.07
C ARG A 102 -18.34 -3.80 5.40
N ASP A 103 -19.11 -3.74 6.47
CA ASP A 103 -18.60 -3.36 7.80
C ASP A 103 -17.75 -4.46 8.45
N GLN A 104 -17.80 -5.68 7.91
CA GLN A 104 -16.98 -6.80 8.38
C GLN A 104 -15.58 -6.83 7.77
N ILE A 105 -15.36 -6.09 6.66
CA ILE A 105 -14.02 -5.93 6.06
C ILE A 105 -13.68 -4.44 6.08
N ASP A 106 -13.15 -3.97 7.20
CA ASP A 106 -12.63 -2.62 7.39
C ASP A 106 -11.42 -2.68 8.33
N MET A 107 -10.25 -2.99 7.78
CA MET A 107 -9.01 -3.07 8.52
C MET A 107 -7.90 -2.26 7.86
N ILE A 108 -6.92 -1.85 8.67
CA ILE A 108 -5.70 -1.19 8.20
C ILE A 108 -4.52 -2.07 8.60
N VAL A 109 -3.76 -2.53 7.63
CA VAL A 109 -2.54 -3.30 7.87
C VAL A 109 -1.34 -2.37 7.87
N ILE A 110 -0.61 -2.35 8.97
CA ILE A 110 0.65 -1.65 9.18
C ILE A 110 1.77 -2.67 8.99
N ARG A 111 2.35 -2.65 7.80
CA ARG A 111 3.45 -3.52 7.39
C ARG A 111 4.79 -2.83 7.66
N GLU A 112 5.70 -3.50 8.36
CA GLU A 112 7.10 -3.09 8.41
C GLU A 112 7.66 -3.05 6.98
N ASN A 113 8.44 -2.01 6.64
CA ASN A 113 8.73 -1.72 5.24
C ASN A 113 10.22 -1.57 4.91
N SER A 114 11.11 -1.79 5.85
CA SER A 114 12.57 -1.54 5.71
C SER A 114 13.46 -2.73 6.00
N GLU A 115 13.01 -3.66 6.80
CA GLU A 115 13.77 -4.80 7.31
C GLU A 115 13.17 -6.15 6.88
N GLY A 116 13.36 -7.19 7.68
CA GLY A 116 12.91 -8.55 7.40
C GLY A 116 13.68 -9.20 6.27
N GLU A 117 13.01 -10.04 5.53
CA GLU A 117 13.55 -10.79 4.38
C GLU A 117 13.89 -9.86 3.21
N TYR A 118 13.27 -8.67 3.15
CA TYR A 118 13.54 -7.63 2.15
C TYR A 118 14.76 -6.76 2.47
N SER A 119 15.46 -7.01 3.58
CA SER A 119 16.67 -6.29 3.99
C SER A 119 17.76 -6.32 2.92
N GLY A 120 17.79 -7.38 2.10
CA GLY A 120 18.81 -7.60 1.08
C GLY A 120 20.08 -8.29 1.64
N ALA A 121 20.05 -8.75 2.88
CA ALA A 121 21.14 -9.54 3.45
C ALA A 121 21.09 -10.98 2.93
N GLY A 122 22.18 -11.45 2.36
CA GLY A 122 22.29 -12.79 1.79
C GLY A 122 23.46 -12.90 0.84
N ASP A 123 23.74 -14.12 0.41
CA ASP A 123 24.83 -14.39 -0.55
C ASP A 123 24.60 -15.71 -1.28
N TRP A 124 25.36 -15.89 -2.37
CA TRP A 124 25.50 -17.11 -3.14
C TRP A 124 26.87 -17.68 -2.94
N LEU A 125 26.95 -18.89 -2.38
CA LEU A 125 28.19 -19.64 -2.27
C LEU A 125 28.24 -20.69 -3.38
N PHE A 126 29.39 -20.86 -4.02
CA PHE A 126 29.64 -21.84 -5.09
C PHE A 126 28.66 -21.75 -6.27
N LYS A 127 28.19 -20.55 -6.65
CA LYS A 127 27.21 -20.32 -7.71
C LYS A 127 27.56 -21.06 -8.98
N GLY A 128 26.58 -21.82 -9.53
CA GLY A 128 26.71 -22.63 -10.74
C GLY A 128 27.47 -23.94 -10.56
N LYS A 129 27.78 -24.38 -9.32
CA LYS A 129 28.38 -25.66 -8.99
C LYS A 129 27.39 -26.60 -8.30
N PRO A 130 27.64 -27.93 -8.26
CA PRO A 130 26.76 -28.85 -7.55
C PRO A 130 26.61 -28.55 -6.05
N GLU A 131 27.59 -27.88 -5.46
CA GLU A 131 27.63 -27.48 -4.03
C GLU A 131 27.02 -26.08 -3.80
N GLU A 132 26.30 -25.55 -4.76
CA GLU A 132 25.70 -24.22 -4.67
C GLU A 132 24.81 -24.08 -3.44
N VAL A 133 25.02 -23.00 -2.69
CA VAL A 133 24.23 -22.63 -1.51
C VAL A 133 23.76 -21.19 -1.65
N VAL A 134 22.50 -20.94 -1.34
CA VAL A 134 21.91 -19.61 -1.29
C VAL A 134 21.50 -19.27 0.14
N LEU A 135 21.92 -18.10 0.58
CA LEU A 135 21.54 -17.55 1.88
C LEU A 135 20.64 -16.33 1.67
N GLN A 136 19.46 -16.33 2.28
CA GLN A 136 18.59 -15.17 2.40
C GLN A 136 18.34 -14.95 3.89
N THR A 137 18.84 -13.83 4.43
CA THR A 137 18.78 -13.55 5.87
C THR A 137 17.70 -12.51 6.17
N GLY A 138 16.73 -12.86 6.99
CA GLY A 138 15.81 -11.89 7.59
C GLY A 138 16.54 -11.10 8.69
N VAL A 139 16.47 -9.78 8.64
CA VAL A 139 17.08 -8.87 9.62
C VAL A 139 15.98 -8.16 10.38
N PHE A 140 16.02 -8.26 11.71
CA PHE A 140 15.05 -7.66 12.63
C PHE A 140 15.82 -6.91 13.71
N SER A 141 15.91 -5.58 13.57
CA SER A 141 16.56 -4.76 14.59
C SER A 141 15.55 -4.31 15.66
N ARG A 142 16.06 -4.02 16.84
CA ARG A 142 15.24 -3.42 17.91
C ARG A 142 14.57 -2.14 17.44
N LYS A 143 15.34 -1.25 16.82
CA LYS A 143 14.83 0.04 16.30
C LYS A 143 13.73 -0.17 15.26
N GLY A 144 13.95 -1.05 14.27
CA GLY A 144 12.97 -1.29 13.20
C GLY A 144 11.68 -1.90 13.72
N THR A 145 11.79 -2.93 14.57
CA THR A 145 10.62 -3.61 15.16
C THR A 145 9.84 -2.68 16.10
N GLU A 146 10.55 -1.93 16.96
CA GLU A 146 9.92 -1.04 17.93
C GLU A 146 9.17 0.11 17.26
N ARG A 147 9.75 0.79 16.28
CA ARG A 147 9.14 1.95 15.64
C ARG A 147 7.86 1.61 14.88
N ILE A 148 7.80 0.46 14.21
CA ILE A 148 6.60 0.05 13.47
C ILE A 148 5.48 -0.40 14.41
N ILE A 149 5.81 -1.11 15.48
CA ILE A 149 4.85 -1.52 16.49
C ILE A 149 4.29 -0.29 17.23
N ARG A 150 5.16 0.65 17.60
CA ARG A 150 4.76 1.91 18.24
C ARG A 150 3.83 2.72 17.33
N TYR A 151 4.13 2.84 16.04
CA TYR A 151 3.24 3.49 15.08
C TYR A 151 1.85 2.85 15.06
N ALA A 152 1.76 1.52 15.10
CA ALA A 152 0.49 0.81 15.10
C ALA A 152 -0.30 1.03 16.40
N TYR A 153 0.36 1.06 17.56
CA TYR A 153 -0.27 1.41 18.84
C TYR A 153 -0.81 2.85 18.83
N GLU A 154 -0.03 3.80 18.32
CA GLU A 154 -0.47 5.20 18.19
C GLU A 154 -1.70 5.33 17.29
N LEU A 155 -1.71 4.61 16.18
CA LEU A 155 -2.87 4.60 15.27
C LEU A 155 -4.10 3.97 15.95
N ALA A 156 -3.92 2.85 16.64
CA ALA A 156 -4.99 2.19 17.38
C ALA A 156 -5.57 3.10 18.47
N ARG A 157 -4.71 3.76 19.24
CA ARG A 157 -5.10 4.75 20.24
C ARG A 157 -5.86 5.93 19.63
N LYS A 158 -5.34 6.53 18.54
CA LYS A 158 -5.97 7.66 17.83
C LYS A 158 -7.37 7.30 17.31
N THR A 159 -7.55 6.08 16.84
CA THR A 159 -8.80 5.64 16.20
C THR A 159 -9.77 4.91 17.13
N GLY A 160 -9.34 4.56 18.35
CA GLY A 160 -10.12 3.72 19.28
C GLY A 160 -10.35 2.30 18.79
N ARG A 161 -9.50 1.80 17.88
CA ARG A 161 -9.60 0.47 17.27
C ARG A 161 -8.71 -0.54 17.98
N THR A 162 -9.10 -1.81 17.94
CA THR A 162 -8.25 -2.92 18.43
C THR A 162 -7.02 -3.10 17.57
N LEU A 163 -5.89 -3.48 18.20
CA LEU A 163 -4.62 -3.75 17.52
C LEU A 163 -4.34 -5.26 17.54
N THR A 164 -4.09 -5.84 16.39
CA THR A 164 -3.71 -7.24 16.23
C THR A 164 -2.27 -7.36 15.74
N SER A 165 -1.42 -8.06 16.50
CA SER A 165 -0.08 -8.46 16.03
C SER A 165 -0.15 -9.79 15.27
N ILE A 166 0.54 -9.87 14.13
CA ILE A 166 0.67 -11.10 13.36
C ILE A 166 2.13 -11.50 13.28
N SER A 167 2.43 -12.70 13.78
CA SER A 167 3.79 -13.26 13.83
C SER A 167 3.82 -14.74 13.39
N LYS A 168 4.96 -15.38 13.55
CA LYS A 168 5.16 -16.83 13.39
C LYS A 168 6.13 -17.36 14.47
N ALA A 169 5.95 -16.91 15.71
CA ALA A 169 6.86 -17.19 16.81
C ALA A 169 6.98 -18.68 17.14
N ASN A 170 5.95 -19.48 16.85
CA ASN A 170 6.01 -20.94 17.06
C ASN A 170 6.97 -21.68 16.13
N ALA A 171 7.46 -21.03 15.05
CA ALA A 171 8.40 -21.64 14.10
C ALA A 171 9.68 -20.80 13.92
N LEU A 172 9.59 -19.49 14.02
CA LEU A 172 10.70 -18.54 13.85
C LEU A 172 11.15 -18.05 15.23
N ASN A 173 11.86 -18.93 15.94
CA ASN A 173 12.18 -18.82 17.36
C ASN A 173 13.16 -17.68 17.73
N TYR A 174 13.72 -16.96 16.79
CA TYR A 174 14.51 -15.75 17.04
C TYR A 174 13.75 -14.50 16.61
N SER A 175 13.50 -14.34 15.33
CA SER A 175 12.93 -13.11 14.76
C SER A 175 11.52 -12.84 15.25
N MET A 176 10.65 -13.85 15.28
CA MET A 176 9.24 -13.64 15.61
C MET A 176 8.96 -13.75 17.11
N VAL A 177 9.76 -14.51 17.87
CA VAL A 177 9.73 -14.43 19.35
C VAL A 177 10.19 -13.05 19.81
N PHE A 178 11.24 -12.50 19.17
CA PHE A 178 11.66 -11.12 19.42
C PHE A 178 10.57 -10.10 19.05
N TRP A 179 9.87 -10.31 17.93
CA TRP A 179 8.74 -9.46 17.53
C TRP A 179 7.62 -9.46 18.58
N ASP A 180 7.19 -10.62 19.03
CA ASP A 180 6.14 -10.76 20.04
C ASP A 180 6.56 -10.13 21.37
N GLN A 181 7.81 -10.33 21.80
CA GLN A 181 8.37 -9.69 22.99
C GLN A 181 8.32 -8.17 22.90
N VAL A 182 8.73 -7.58 21.78
CA VAL A 182 8.68 -6.12 21.57
C VAL A 182 7.25 -5.60 21.56
N PHE A 183 6.33 -6.37 20.96
CA PHE A 183 4.92 -6.01 20.95
C PHE A 183 4.32 -5.94 22.36
N GLU A 184 4.61 -6.93 23.21
CA GLU A 184 4.19 -6.96 24.60
C GLU A 184 4.82 -5.83 25.43
N GLU A 185 6.12 -5.59 25.27
CA GLU A 185 6.85 -4.53 25.98
C GLU A 185 6.25 -3.14 25.68
N ILE A 186 6.00 -2.83 24.40
CA ILE A 186 5.37 -1.55 24.03
C ILE A 186 3.93 -1.47 24.53
N GLY A 187 3.19 -2.58 24.51
CA GLY A 187 1.82 -2.62 25.00
C GLY A 187 1.64 -2.13 26.44
N ILE A 188 2.66 -2.24 27.27
CA ILE A 188 2.63 -1.72 28.66
C ILE A 188 2.46 -0.19 28.67
N GLU A 189 2.94 0.50 27.64
CA GLU A 189 2.84 1.97 27.51
C GLU A 189 1.45 2.42 27.01
N TYR A 190 0.63 1.49 26.49
CA TYR A 190 -0.70 1.75 25.89
C TYR A 190 -1.79 0.88 26.50
N PRO A 191 -2.01 0.97 27.83
CA PRO A 191 -2.95 0.08 28.54
C PRO A 191 -4.42 0.24 28.09
N GLU A 192 -4.74 1.34 27.41
CA GLU A 192 -6.08 1.61 26.87
C GLU A 192 -6.34 0.92 25.51
N VAL A 193 -5.30 0.42 24.83
CA VAL A 193 -5.43 -0.23 23.54
C VAL A 193 -5.71 -1.72 23.74
N GLU A 194 -6.87 -2.18 23.29
CA GLU A 194 -7.18 -3.60 23.24
C GLU A 194 -6.34 -4.31 22.18
N THR A 195 -5.70 -5.42 22.55
CA THR A 195 -4.78 -6.13 21.66
C THR A 195 -5.11 -7.59 21.49
N ASN A 196 -4.77 -8.13 20.30
CA ASN A 196 -4.82 -9.54 19.97
C ASN A 196 -3.52 -9.97 19.30
N SER A 197 -3.20 -11.26 19.35
CA SER A 197 -2.06 -11.84 18.65
C SER A 197 -2.48 -13.13 17.91
N TYR A 198 -2.06 -13.25 16.65
CA TYR A 198 -2.30 -14.44 15.85
C TYR A 198 -1.02 -14.88 15.12
N LEU A 199 -0.88 -16.19 14.94
CA LEU A 199 0.06 -16.74 13.99
C LEU A 199 -0.42 -16.46 12.56
N VAL A 200 0.48 -16.17 11.63
CA VAL A 200 0.14 -15.73 10.26
C VAL A 200 -0.75 -16.72 9.50
N ASP A 201 -0.58 -18.02 9.72
CA ASP A 201 -1.44 -19.06 9.14
C ASP A 201 -2.88 -19.00 9.70
N ALA A 202 -3.03 -18.82 11.00
CA ALA A 202 -4.34 -18.62 11.62
C ALA A 202 -4.97 -17.29 11.19
N ALA A 203 -4.19 -16.21 11.13
CA ALA A 203 -4.64 -14.91 10.64
C ALA A 203 -5.13 -15.02 9.19
N SER A 204 -4.40 -15.69 8.29
CA SER A 204 -4.81 -15.91 6.90
C SER A 204 -6.15 -16.64 6.80
N MET A 205 -6.38 -17.64 7.64
CA MET A 205 -7.67 -18.34 7.71
C MET A 205 -8.78 -17.41 8.20
N PHE A 206 -8.52 -16.58 9.21
CA PHE A 206 -9.52 -15.66 9.77
C PHE A 206 -9.80 -14.47 8.85
N PHE A 207 -8.86 -14.00 8.05
CA PHE A 207 -9.12 -12.99 7.01
C PHE A 207 -10.24 -13.43 6.06
N VAL A 208 -10.32 -14.74 5.77
CA VAL A 208 -11.37 -15.32 4.91
C VAL A 208 -12.65 -15.66 5.68
N LYS A 209 -12.53 -16.19 6.92
CA LYS A 209 -13.68 -16.73 7.66
C LYS A 209 -14.35 -15.73 8.60
N GLN A 210 -13.59 -14.81 9.17
CA GLN A 210 -14.02 -13.88 10.21
C GLN A 210 -13.21 -12.58 10.10
N PRO A 211 -13.26 -11.86 8.97
CA PRO A 211 -12.47 -10.66 8.73
C PRO A 211 -12.77 -9.55 9.75
N GLU A 212 -13.95 -9.52 10.34
CA GLU A 212 -14.39 -8.58 11.37
C GLU A 212 -13.55 -8.62 12.66
N ARG A 213 -12.70 -9.62 12.82
CA ARG A 213 -11.76 -9.70 13.96
C ARG A 213 -10.62 -8.69 13.87
N PHE A 214 -10.38 -8.16 12.68
CA PHE A 214 -9.21 -7.31 12.41
C PHE A 214 -9.64 -5.86 12.19
N GLN A 215 -9.01 -4.94 12.92
CA GLN A 215 -9.21 -3.50 12.74
C GLN A 215 -7.90 -2.80 12.39
N ILE A 216 -6.93 -2.78 13.30
CA ILE A 216 -5.55 -2.42 13.00
C ILE A 216 -4.71 -3.69 13.11
N VAL A 217 -3.89 -3.94 12.13
CA VAL A 217 -2.98 -5.09 12.10
C VAL A 217 -1.55 -4.58 11.99
N VAL A 218 -0.63 -5.11 12.80
CA VAL A 218 0.81 -4.87 12.65
C VAL A 218 1.53 -6.18 12.38
N THR A 219 2.45 -6.18 11.42
CA THR A 219 3.19 -7.39 11.05
C THR A 219 4.50 -7.06 10.33
N SER A 220 5.37 -8.07 10.23
CA SER A 220 6.64 -7.98 9.53
C SER A 220 6.47 -7.73 8.03
N ASN A 221 7.56 -7.39 7.38
CA ASN A 221 7.59 -7.03 5.96
C ASN A 221 7.01 -8.14 5.07
N LEU A 222 7.54 -9.35 5.15
CA LEU A 222 7.09 -10.48 4.32
C LEU A 222 5.64 -10.87 4.61
N PHE A 223 5.28 -11.00 5.88
CA PHE A 223 3.92 -11.40 6.23
C PHE A 223 2.90 -10.32 5.85
N GLY A 224 3.27 -9.04 6.02
CA GLY A 224 2.45 -7.92 5.60
C GLY A 224 2.20 -7.91 4.10
N ASP A 225 3.19 -8.27 3.30
CA ASP A 225 3.03 -8.41 1.85
C ASP A 225 2.00 -9.48 1.49
N ILE A 226 2.20 -10.68 2.00
CA ILE A 226 1.34 -11.84 1.68
C ILE A 226 -0.10 -11.63 2.16
N ILE A 227 -0.27 -11.16 3.41
CA ILE A 227 -1.62 -11.07 3.99
C ILE A 227 -2.43 -9.91 3.41
N THR A 228 -1.79 -8.86 2.91
CA THR A 228 -2.49 -7.76 2.27
C THR A 228 -2.95 -8.06 0.86
N ASP A 229 -2.28 -8.97 0.15
CA ASP A 229 -2.76 -9.48 -1.14
C ASP A 229 -4.02 -10.33 -0.94
N LEU A 230 -4.04 -11.16 0.12
CA LEU A 230 -5.26 -11.85 0.55
C LEU A 230 -6.36 -10.85 0.94
N GLY A 231 -6.01 -9.80 1.68
CA GLY A 231 -6.90 -8.70 2.03
C GLY A 231 -7.50 -8.01 0.81
N ALA A 232 -6.67 -7.67 -0.19
CA ALA A 232 -7.12 -7.10 -1.44
C ALA A 232 -8.10 -8.03 -2.18
N ALA A 233 -7.80 -9.33 -2.23
CA ALA A 233 -8.65 -10.32 -2.90
C ALA A 233 -10.06 -10.39 -2.28
N ILE A 234 -10.19 -10.31 -0.95
CA ILE A 234 -11.49 -10.34 -0.28
C ILE A 234 -12.22 -8.99 -0.29
N ALA A 235 -11.51 -7.88 -0.51
CA ALA A 235 -12.06 -6.52 -0.50
C ALA A 235 -12.39 -5.96 -1.88
N GLY A 236 -12.40 -6.80 -2.92
CA GLY A 236 -12.82 -6.38 -4.26
C GLY A 236 -11.74 -6.51 -5.34
N GLY A 237 -10.54 -6.93 -4.99
CA GLY A 237 -9.45 -7.21 -5.92
C GLY A 237 -8.35 -6.15 -5.92
N MET A 238 -7.27 -6.48 -6.63
CA MET A 238 -6.05 -5.65 -6.68
C MET A 238 -6.29 -4.25 -7.30
N GLY A 239 -7.27 -4.12 -8.19
CA GLY A 239 -7.64 -2.83 -8.80
C GLY A 239 -8.24 -1.81 -7.81
N LEU A 240 -8.51 -2.24 -6.56
CA LEU A 240 -8.96 -1.40 -5.44
C LEU A 240 -7.93 -1.34 -4.29
N ALA A 241 -6.73 -1.86 -4.47
CA ALA A 241 -5.74 -1.96 -3.40
C ALA A 241 -4.76 -0.78 -3.45
N ALA A 242 -4.88 0.11 -2.47
CA ALA A 242 -4.02 1.29 -2.29
C ALA A 242 -2.97 1.07 -1.20
N GLY A 243 -1.85 1.78 -1.29
CA GLY A 243 -0.79 1.73 -0.29
C GLY A 243 -0.04 3.05 -0.12
N ALA A 244 0.42 3.30 1.09
CA ALA A 244 1.28 4.42 1.42
C ALA A 244 2.55 3.92 2.11
N ASN A 245 3.70 4.38 1.64
CA ASN A 245 5.01 4.14 2.24
C ASN A 245 5.44 5.42 2.94
N LEU A 246 5.41 5.42 4.26
CA LEU A 246 5.53 6.64 5.04
C LEU A 246 6.87 6.76 5.73
N ASN A 247 7.41 7.97 5.69
CA ASN A 247 8.31 8.51 6.70
C ASN A 247 7.45 9.38 7.64
N PRO A 248 6.96 8.85 8.77
CA PRO A 248 5.99 9.55 9.62
C PRO A 248 6.52 10.87 10.18
N GLU A 249 7.82 10.96 10.38
CA GLU A 249 8.50 12.18 10.88
C GLU A 249 8.60 13.28 9.81
N ARG A 250 8.27 12.96 8.54
CA ARG A 250 8.32 13.88 7.39
C ARG A 250 9.69 14.51 7.15
N ILE A 251 10.77 13.82 7.53
CA ILE A 251 12.14 14.23 7.24
C ILE A 251 12.45 13.96 5.76
N TYR A 252 11.83 12.93 5.21
CA TYR A 252 11.93 12.53 3.82
C TYR A 252 10.55 12.43 3.17
N PRO A 253 10.44 12.57 1.85
CA PRO A 253 9.19 12.37 1.14
C PRO A 253 8.61 10.98 1.38
N SER A 254 7.33 10.90 1.67
CA SER A 254 6.56 9.65 1.67
C SER A 254 6.14 9.29 0.25
N MET A 255 5.88 8.00 -0.01
CA MET A 255 5.51 7.53 -1.34
C MET A 255 4.16 6.81 -1.31
N PHE A 256 3.30 7.15 -2.26
CA PHE A 256 1.95 6.64 -2.38
C PHE A 256 1.80 5.93 -3.72
N GLU A 257 1.23 4.73 -3.70
CA GLU A 257 1.16 3.87 -4.88
C GLU A 257 0.00 2.88 -4.81
N PRO A 258 -0.59 2.45 -5.94
CA PRO A 258 -1.39 1.25 -5.95
C PRO A 258 -0.52 0.03 -5.64
N ILE A 259 -1.08 -0.97 -4.95
CA ILE A 259 -0.32 -2.17 -4.55
C ILE A 259 -0.07 -3.10 -5.74
N HIS A 260 -0.96 -3.07 -6.74
CA HIS A 260 -0.85 -3.94 -7.92
C HIS A 260 0.41 -3.67 -8.77
N GLY A 261 0.90 -4.71 -9.45
CA GLY A 261 1.99 -4.60 -10.43
C GLY A 261 1.57 -3.91 -11.73
N SER A 262 2.45 -3.93 -12.72
CA SER A 262 2.28 -3.25 -14.00
C SER A 262 1.30 -3.91 -14.97
N ALA A 263 0.86 -5.17 -14.71
CA ALA A 263 -0.06 -5.94 -15.54
C ALA A 263 0.27 -5.83 -17.06
N PRO A 264 1.45 -6.33 -17.48
CA PRO A 264 1.94 -6.12 -18.85
C PRO A 264 1.05 -6.78 -19.92
N ASP A 265 0.24 -7.75 -19.55
CA ASP A 265 -0.74 -8.42 -20.38
C ASP A 265 -1.88 -7.50 -20.85
N ILE A 266 -2.22 -6.48 -20.08
CA ILE A 266 -3.24 -5.47 -20.42
C ILE A 266 -2.67 -4.10 -20.73
N ALA A 267 -1.34 -3.96 -20.74
CA ALA A 267 -0.69 -2.69 -21.04
C ALA A 267 -1.09 -2.16 -22.41
N HIS A 268 -1.28 -0.85 -22.53
CA HIS A 268 -1.72 -0.12 -23.72
C HIS A 268 -3.13 -0.46 -24.24
N GLN A 269 -3.89 -1.32 -23.55
CA GLN A 269 -5.27 -1.61 -23.95
C GLN A 269 -6.30 -0.61 -23.40
N GLY A 270 -5.91 0.26 -22.47
CA GLY A 270 -6.79 1.27 -21.87
C GLY A 270 -7.88 0.70 -20.97
N ILE A 271 -7.71 -0.52 -20.43
CA ILE A 271 -8.73 -1.22 -19.63
C ILE A 271 -8.33 -1.42 -18.16
N ALA A 272 -7.16 -0.93 -17.75
CA ALA A 272 -6.71 -1.02 -16.37
C ALA A 272 -7.61 -0.17 -15.44
N ASN A 273 -7.97 -0.71 -14.28
CA ASN A 273 -8.76 -0.02 -13.27
C ASN A 273 -7.93 1.09 -12.60
N PRO A 274 -8.36 2.37 -12.65
CA PRO A 274 -7.61 3.46 -12.04
C PRO A 274 -7.94 3.69 -10.56
N LEU A 275 -8.93 2.99 -9.98
CA LEU A 275 -9.46 3.30 -8.65
C LEU A 275 -8.45 3.09 -7.53
N ALA A 276 -7.58 2.08 -7.61
CA ALA A 276 -6.49 1.89 -6.64
C ALA A 276 -5.52 3.07 -6.63
N ALA A 277 -5.17 3.60 -7.80
CA ALA A 277 -4.31 4.77 -7.91
C ALA A 277 -5.00 6.02 -7.34
N ILE A 278 -6.30 6.22 -7.62
CA ILE A 278 -7.10 7.32 -7.07
C ILE A 278 -7.20 7.21 -5.54
N TRP A 279 -7.41 6.00 -5.02
CA TRP A 279 -7.38 5.78 -3.57
C TRP A 279 -6.01 6.06 -2.96
N SER A 280 -4.92 5.69 -3.62
CA SER A 280 -3.57 6.03 -3.15
C SER A 280 -3.35 7.54 -3.08
N ALA A 281 -3.97 8.30 -4.00
CA ALA A 281 -3.96 9.76 -3.93
C ALA A 281 -4.76 10.31 -2.74
N SER A 282 -5.85 9.66 -2.31
CA SER A 282 -6.56 10.06 -1.09
C SER A 282 -5.68 9.90 0.16
N GLN A 283 -4.82 8.88 0.20
CA GLN A 283 -3.88 8.70 1.31
C GLN A 283 -2.84 9.83 1.41
N ILE A 284 -2.55 10.54 0.30
CA ILE A 284 -1.74 11.78 0.35
C ILE A 284 -2.47 12.83 1.19
N LEU A 285 -3.78 13.00 0.96
CA LEU A 285 -4.60 13.95 1.71
C LEU A 285 -4.63 13.61 3.20
N ASP A 286 -4.87 12.36 3.53
CA ASP A 286 -4.88 11.87 4.91
C ASP A 286 -3.53 12.14 5.60
N PHE A 287 -2.42 11.86 4.91
CA PHE A 287 -1.08 12.06 5.44
C PHE A 287 -0.76 13.54 5.72
N PHE A 288 -1.27 14.46 4.90
CA PHE A 288 -1.09 15.90 5.08
C PHE A 288 -2.16 16.57 5.96
N GLY A 289 -3.06 15.79 6.58
CA GLY A 289 -4.04 16.28 7.54
C GLY A 289 -5.35 16.77 6.92
N HIS A 290 -5.67 16.28 5.73
CA HIS A 290 -6.90 16.58 5.01
C HIS A 290 -7.83 15.35 4.94
N GLU A 291 -8.00 14.65 6.08
CA GLU A 291 -8.73 13.37 6.17
C GLU A 291 -10.18 13.49 5.68
N GLU A 292 -10.82 14.67 5.85
CA GLU A 292 -12.17 14.92 5.33
C GLU A 292 -12.21 14.77 3.79
N TRP A 293 -11.17 15.25 3.09
CA TRP A 293 -11.09 15.13 1.63
C TRP A 293 -10.67 13.74 1.19
N GLY A 294 -9.83 13.07 1.97
CA GLY A 294 -9.55 11.65 1.77
C GLY A 294 -10.83 10.82 1.79
N ALA A 295 -11.68 11.04 2.78
CA ALA A 295 -12.99 10.37 2.88
C ALA A 295 -13.93 10.70 1.69
N LYS A 296 -14.00 11.98 1.27
CA LYS A 296 -14.79 12.37 0.08
C LYS A 296 -14.32 11.68 -1.20
N VAL A 297 -13.02 11.48 -1.38
CA VAL A 297 -12.50 10.71 -2.52
C VAL A 297 -12.96 9.26 -2.46
N LEU A 298 -12.96 8.64 -1.27
CA LEU A 298 -13.49 7.28 -1.10
C LEU A 298 -15.00 7.20 -1.40
N ASP A 299 -15.79 8.17 -0.96
CA ASP A 299 -17.21 8.26 -1.28
C ASP A 299 -17.45 8.36 -2.79
N VAL A 300 -16.60 9.12 -3.51
CA VAL A 300 -16.66 9.19 -4.98
C VAL A 300 -16.33 7.84 -5.61
N ILE A 301 -15.29 7.14 -5.14
CA ILE A 301 -14.95 5.79 -5.61
C ILE A 301 -16.13 4.82 -5.39
N GLU A 302 -16.76 4.85 -4.22
CA GLU A 302 -17.95 4.04 -3.93
C GLU A 302 -19.11 4.37 -4.88
N ARG A 303 -19.36 5.65 -5.15
CA ARG A 303 -20.42 6.07 -6.09
C ARG A 303 -20.18 5.57 -7.51
N VAL A 304 -18.94 5.61 -8.02
CA VAL A 304 -18.61 5.04 -9.33
C VAL A 304 -19.03 3.56 -9.39
N MET A 305 -18.74 2.80 -8.33
CA MET A 305 -19.05 1.37 -8.28
C MET A 305 -20.55 1.08 -8.07
N VAL A 306 -21.25 1.91 -7.31
CA VAL A 306 -22.69 1.77 -7.06
C VAL A 306 -23.51 2.18 -8.28
N ASP A 307 -23.17 3.31 -8.90
CA ASP A 307 -23.91 3.85 -10.06
C ASP A 307 -23.65 3.02 -11.33
N LYS A 308 -22.51 2.32 -11.39
CA LYS A 308 -22.10 1.42 -12.49
C LYS A 308 -22.13 2.08 -13.88
N ARG A 309 -21.93 3.39 -13.96
CA ARG A 309 -21.92 4.12 -15.23
C ARG A 309 -20.66 3.87 -16.02
N ALA A 310 -19.52 3.75 -15.31
CA ALA A 310 -18.22 3.46 -15.89
C ALA A 310 -17.47 2.47 -14.98
N LEU A 311 -17.42 1.20 -15.37
CA LEU A 311 -16.68 0.15 -14.68
C LEU A 311 -15.76 -0.56 -15.67
N THR A 312 -14.51 -0.79 -15.26
CA THR A 312 -13.55 -1.57 -16.03
C THR A 312 -13.91 -3.07 -16.05
N PRO A 313 -13.32 -3.88 -16.96
CA PRO A 313 -13.63 -5.31 -17.09
C PRO A 313 -13.41 -6.14 -15.82
N ASP A 314 -12.40 -5.82 -15.01
CA ASP A 314 -12.16 -6.48 -13.72
C ASP A 314 -13.28 -6.26 -12.70
N MET A 315 -14.05 -5.17 -12.87
CA MET A 315 -15.25 -4.84 -12.08
C MET A 315 -16.55 -5.30 -12.75
N GLY A 316 -16.47 -6.07 -13.84
CA GLY A 316 -17.61 -6.58 -14.59
C GLY A 316 -18.24 -5.56 -15.55
N GLY A 317 -17.56 -4.46 -15.86
CA GLY A 317 -17.98 -3.46 -16.85
C GLY A 317 -17.27 -3.59 -18.19
N VAL A 318 -17.38 -2.55 -19.00
CA VAL A 318 -16.75 -2.45 -20.32
C VAL A 318 -16.05 -1.10 -20.55
N ALA A 319 -16.03 -0.25 -19.53
CA ALA A 319 -15.46 1.07 -19.61
C ALA A 319 -13.91 1.01 -19.68
N SER A 320 -13.35 1.96 -20.36
CA SER A 320 -11.91 2.22 -20.39
C SER A 320 -11.42 2.86 -19.09
N THR A 321 -10.13 2.80 -18.86
CA THR A 321 -9.43 3.52 -17.77
C THR A 321 -9.76 5.02 -17.78
N GLU A 322 -9.86 5.62 -18.96
CA GLU A 322 -10.15 7.05 -19.14
C GLU A 322 -11.59 7.37 -18.76
N GLU A 323 -12.56 6.60 -19.23
CA GLU A 323 -13.98 6.79 -18.89
C GLU A 323 -14.27 6.67 -17.38
N VAL A 324 -13.58 5.74 -16.68
CA VAL A 324 -13.67 5.67 -15.22
C VAL A 324 -13.05 6.91 -14.57
N GLY A 325 -11.92 7.38 -15.08
CA GLY A 325 -11.29 8.62 -14.60
C GLY A 325 -12.19 9.84 -14.78
N ASP A 326 -12.84 9.96 -15.93
CA ASP A 326 -13.75 11.05 -16.24
C ASP A 326 -15.00 11.05 -15.34
N GLU A 327 -15.57 9.87 -15.04
CA GLU A 327 -16.68 9.76 -14.10
C GLU A 327 -16.27 10.19 -12.68
N VAL A 328 -15.07 9.82 -12.23
CA VAL A 328 -14.53 10.30 -10.93
C VAL A 328 -14.41 11.82 -10.92
N VAL A 329 -13.85 12.41 -11.97
CA VAL A 329 -13.72 13.87 -12.11
C VAL A 329 -15.08 14.57 -12.09
N ALA A 330 -16.07 14.03 -12.81
CA ALA A 330 -17.43 14.57 -12.83
C ALA A 330 -18.09 14.52 -11.44
N LEU A 331 -17.91 13.42 -10.71
CA LEU A 331 -18.45 13.28 -9.35
C LEU A 331 -17.77 14.22 -8.34
N LEU A 332 -16.45 14.43 -8.45
CA LEU A 332 -15.74 15.41 -7.62
C LEU A 332 -16.23 16.84 -7.89
N ALA A 333 -16.41 17.21 -9.16
CA ALA A 333 -16.94 18.52 -9.52
C ALA A 333 -18.34 18.77 -8.97
N ALA A 334 -19.19 17.73 -8.90
CA ALA A 334 -20.53 17.83 -8.33
C ALA A 334 -20.53 18.07 -6.80
N LEU A 335 -19.45 17.76 -6.08
CA LEU A 335 -19.34 18.07 -4.65
C LEU A 335 -19.29 19.58 -4.38
N GLN A 336 -18.77 20.37 -5.32
CA GLN A 336 -18.73 21.85 -5.21
C GLN A 336 -20.11 22.48 -5.27
N THR A 337 -20.98 21.97 -6.15
CA THR A 337 -22.31 22.56 -6.39
C THR A 337 -23.27 22.41 -5.21
N ASN A 338 -22.98 21.51 -4.28
CA ASN A 338 -23.81 21.24 -3.09
C ASN A 338 -23.35 22.01 -1.83
N GLN A 339 -22.32 22.84 -1.94
CA GLN A 339 -21.80 23.67 -0.82
C GLN A 339 -22.22 25.14 -0.91
N VAL A 340 -23.06 25.53 -1.87
CA VAL A 340 -23.61 26.90 -2.06
C VAL A 340 -25.01 27.01 -1.52
#